data_418af162f121f554b77d7c632ee22ba5
#
_entry.id   418af162f121f554b77d7c632ee22ba5
#
_cell.length_a   1.000
_cell.length_b   1.000
_cell.length_c   1.000
_cell.angle_alpha   90.00
_cell.angle_beta   90.00
_cell.angle_gamma   90.00
#
_symmetry.space_group_name_H-M   'P 1'
#
loop_
_entity.id
_entity.type
_entity.pdbx_description
1 polymer ?
#
loop_
_entity_poly.entity_id
_entity_poly.type
_entity_poly.pdbx_seq_one_letter_code
_entity_poly.pdbx_strand_id
1 'polypeptide(L)'
;MNIDTIGDKIDEIPVQISYRIIQLFSAGLYSSPNKAFEELICNSYDAFADTVAVYLPSDLSADGACIWVCDNGEGLNAKELKDLWRIGESSKRSNNALDARRLQIGQFGIGKLATYVLARKFSYLSKKENRYILVTMDYDRIQGELKELSLDEREINEGAASDLLSQYLKPYNNGALEFNLFGANAASTWTISILSDLRPKAKEISEGRLKWVLRTALPLNPKFNLFFNGHKIESSKIEIPVSKEWTIGKDDRTAEGVKNVSCKEDNGKYSIDYENLKGVSGKFILYADSLVKGKSDSLGRSHGIF
;
A
#
# COMPACT_ATOMS: atom_id res chain seq x y z
N MET A 1 -7.94 -16.79 44.48
CA MET A 1 -7.46 -17.97 43.72
C MET A 1 -6.99 -17.45 42.38
N ASN A 2 -5.70 -17.62 42.06
CA ASN A 2 -5.17 -17.10 40.78
C ASN A 2 -5.21 -18.22 39.75
N ILE A 3 -5.93 -18.00 38.63
CA ILE A 3 -6.15 -18.99 37.58
C ILE A 3 -4.82 -19.42 36.92
N ASP A 4 -3.82 -18.55 36.92
CA ASP A 4 -2.53 -18.78 36.25
C ASP A 4 -1.58 -19.70 37.05
N THR A 5 -1.90 -19.96 38.33
CA THR A 5 -1.01 -20.69 39.26
C THR A 5 -1.73 -21.81 40.01
N ILE A 6 -2.98 -22.09 39.66
CA ILE A 6 -3.75 -23.17 40.33
C ILE A 6 -3.37 -24.52 39.76
N GLY A 7 -2.95 -25.44 40.61
CA GLY A 7 -2.56 -26.81 40.26
C GLY A 7 -1.12 -26.93 39.74
N ASP A 8 -0.70 -28.16 39.46
CA ASP A 8 0.62 -28.45 38.94
C ASP A 8 0.62 -28.35 37.41
N LYS A 9 1.64 -27.67 36.86
CA LYS A 9 1.84 -27.62 35.40
C LYS A 9 2.20 -29.02 34.90
N ILE A 10 1.38 -29.60 34.01
CA ILE A 10 1.58 -30.96 33.48
C ILE A 10 2.44 -30.89 32.22
N ASP A 11 2.16 -29.93 31.32
CA ASP A 11 2.84 -29.78 30.02
C ASP A 11 2.62 -28.39 29.44
N GLU A 12 3.26 -28.08 28.32
CA GLU A 12 3.03 -26.91 27.46
C GLU A 12 2.41 -27.33 26.14
N ILE A 13 1.36 -26.64 25.74
CA ILE A 13 0.72 -26.87 24.44
C ILE A 13 1.31 -25.87 23.43
N PRO A 14 2.13 -26.35 22.45
CA PRO A 14 2.67 -25.46 21.42
C PRO A 14 1.58 -24.97 20.49
N VAL A 15 1.47 -23.66 20.31
CA VAL A 15 0.57 -23.05 19.32
C VAL A 15 1.28 -23.02 17.97
N GLN A 16 0.73 -23.73 16.98
CA GLN A 16 1.25 -23.76 15.62
C GLN A 16 0.27 -23.06 14.68
N ILE A 17 0.81 -22.22 13.78
CA ILE A 17 0.03 -21.51 12.77
C ILE A 17 0.43 -22.04 11.40
N SER A 18 -0.53 -22.61 10.67
CA SER A 18 -0.31 -23.06 9.30
C SER A 18 -0.22 -21.88 8.33
N TYR A 19 0.64 -21.97 7.31
CA TYR A 19 0.68 -21.01 6.20
C TYR A 19 -0.64 -20.92 5.42
N ARG A 20 -1.54 -21.89 5.56
CA ARG A 20 -2.92 -21.83 5.05
C ARG A 20 -3.69 -20.61 5.57
N ILE A 21 -3.24 -20.01 6.67
CA ILE A 21 -3.80 -18.76 7.19
C ILE A 21 -3.71 -17.63 6.15
N ILE A 22 -2.68 -17.64 5.28
CA ILE A 22 -2.52 -16.68 4.18
C ILE A 22 -3.74 -16.77 3.24
N GLN A 23 -4.16 -17.99 2.89
CA GLN A 23 -5.32 -18.23 2.03
C GLN A 23 -6.62 -17.78 2.72
N LEU A 24 -6.79 -18.16 3.98
CA LEU A 24 -7.98 -17.82 4.77
C LEU A 24 -8.13 -16.33 5.00
N PHE A 25 -7.05 -15.66 5.39
CA PHE A 25 -7.06 -14.20 5.56
C PHE A 25 -7.28 -13.46 4.25
N SER A 26 -6.61 -13.90 3.17
CA SER A 26 -6.78 -13.26 1.87
C SER A 26 -8.21 -13.39 1.37
N ALA A 27 -8.83 -14.56 1.51
CA ALA A 27 -10.21 -14.78 1.10
C ALA A 27 -11.23 -14.02 1.99
N GLY A 28 -10.95 -13.93 3.30
CA GLY A 28 -11.86 -13.30 4.27
C GLY A 28 -11.73 -11.78 4.36
N LEU A 29 -10.50 -11.25 4.31
CA LEU A 29 -10.25 -9.82 4.51
C LEU A 29 -10.37 -9.00 3.22
N TYR A 30 -10.12 -9.62 2.06
CA TYR A 30 -10.07 -8.93 0.78
C TYR A 30 -11.20 -9.38 -0.15
N SER A 31 -12.41 -8.91 0.13
CA SER A 31 -13.60 -9.19 -0.68
C SER A 31 -13.55 -8.56 -2.08
N SER A 32 -12.80 -7.46 -2.25
CA SER A 32 -12.67 -6.73 -3.50
C SER A 32 -11.28 -6.88 -4.12
N PRO A 33 -11.18 -7.24 -5.42
CA PRO A 33 -9.90 -7.30 -6.13
C PRO A 33 -9.17 -5.95 -6.18
N ASN A 34 -9.90 -4.83 -6.10
CA ASN A 34 -9.31 -3.49 -6.12
C ASN A 34 -8.46 -3.21 -4.88
N LYS A 35 -8.71 -3.90 -3.76
CA LYS A 35 -7.96 -3.70 -2.51
C LYS A 35 -6.48 -4.02 -2.65
N ALA A 36 -6.12 -4.98 -3.51
CA ALA A 36 -4.72 -5.28 -3.79
C ALA A 36 -3.97 -4.08 -4.39
N PHE A 37 -4.62 -3.32 -5.26
CA PHE A 37 -4.02 -2.11 -5.84
C PHE A 37 -3.85 -1.00 -4.80
N GLU A 38 -4.87 -0.79 -3.96
CA GLU A 38 -4.78 0.18 -2.87
C GLU A 38 -3.58 -0.13 -1.96
N GLU A 39 -3.41 -1.39 -1.57
CA GLU A 39 -2.30 -1.82 -0.72
C GLU A 39 -0.93 -1.66 -1.41
N LEU A 40 -0.80 -2.01 -2.70
CA LEU A 40 0.45 -1.83 -3.43
C LEU A 40 0.80 -0.34 -3.59
N ILE A 41 -0.19 0.50 -3.90
CA ILE A 41 0.01 1.95 -4.01
C ILE A 41 0.32 2.58 -2.66
N CYS A 42 -0.33 2.13 -1.57
CA CYS A 42 0.03 2.56 -0.22
C CYS A 42 1.47 2.18 0.15
N ASN A 43 1.93 0.99 -0.26
CA ASN A 43 3.32 0.59 -0.05
C ASN A 43 4.29 1.50 -0.82
N SER A 44 3.98 1.84 -2.07
CA SER A 44 4.77 2.78 -2.87
C SER A 44 4.78 4.18 -2.24
N TYR A 45 3.64 4.66 -1.75
CA TYR A 45 3.54 5.92 -1.01
C TYR A 45 4.42 5.90 0.24
N ASP A 46 4.36 4.83 1.02
CA ASP A 46 5.15 4.66 2.24
C ASP A 46 6.65 4.48 1.98
N ALA A 47 7.03 4.04 0.78
CA ALA A 47 8.40 4.00 0.28
C ALA A 47 8.87 5.36 -0.27
N PHE A 48 8.14 6.44 0.00
CA PHE A 48 8.44 7.80 -0.42
C PHE A 48 8.49 8.01 -1.95
N ALA A 49 7.82 7.17 -2.71
CA ALA A 49 7.71 7.35 -4.16
C ALA A 49 7.01 8.68 -4.50
N ASP A 50 7.53 9.39 -5.49
CA ASP A 50 6.89 10.58 -6.06
C ASP A 50 6.03 10.20 -7.27
N THR A 51 6.35 9.09 -7.92
CA THR A 51 5.66 8.60 -9.12
C THR A 51 5.40 7.11 -9.02
N VAL A 52 4.17 6.72 -9.28
CA VAL A 52 3.72 5.32 -9.32
C VAL A 52 2.98 5.08 -10.63
N ALA A 53 3.38 4.03 -11.35
CA ALA A 53 2.73 3.54 -12.55
C ALA A 53 2.03 2.22 -12.26
N VAL A 54 0.77 2.11 -12.70
CA VAL A 54 -0.05 0.90 -12.57
C VAL A 54 -0.44 0.42 -13.96
N TYR A 55 -0.23 -0.85 -14.23
CA TYR A 55 -0.65 -1.51 -15.46
C TYR A 55 -1.73 -2.55 -15.19
N LEU A 56 -2.79 -2.47 -15.95
CA LEU A 56 -3.84 -3.47 -16.07
C LEU A 56 -4.02 -3.82 -17.55
N PRO A 57 -3.83 -5.09 -17.95
CA PRO A 57 -4.03 -5.46 -19.36
C PRO A 57 -5.51 -5.32 -19.76
N SER A 58 -5.75 -5.03 -21.02
CA SER A 58 -7.12 -4.93 -21.57
C SER A 58 -7.84 -6.27 -21.57
N ASP A 59 -7.10 -7.37 -21.74
CA ASP A 59 -7.60 -8.75 -21.60
C ASP A 59 -6.86 -9.48 -20.46
N LEU A 60 -7.54 -9.59 -19.34
CA LEU A 60 -7.05 -10.32 -18.15
C LEU A 60 -7.10 -11.83 -18.32
N SER A 61 -7.66 -12.34 -19.43
CA SER A 61 -7.74 -13.76 -19.74
C SER A 61 -6.71 -14.23 -20.75
N ALA A 62 -5.96 -13.29 -21.34
CA ALA A 62 -4.91 -13.61 -22.30
C ALA A 62 -3.79 -14.42 -21.65
N ASP A 63 -3.17 -15.32 -22.43
CA ASP A 63 -2.01 -16.06 -21.98
C ASP A 63 -0.87 -15.10 -21.63
N GLY A 64 -0.27 -15.31 -20.45
CA GLY A 64 0.79 -14.45 -19.94
C GLY A 64 0.31 -13.07 -19.45
N ALA A 65 -1.02 -12.83 -19.38
CA ALA A 65 -1.54 -11.60 -18.79
C ALA A 65 -0.98 -11.38 -17.39
N CYS A 66 -0.49 -10.18 -17.15
CA CYS A 66 0.06 -9.78 -15.86
C CYS A 66 -0.43 -8.39 -15.46
N ILE A 67 -0.45 -8.14 -14.17
CA ILE A 67 -0.72 -6.84 -13.57
C ILE A 67 0.58 -6.41 -12.89
N TRP A 68 0.91 -5.13 -12.95
CA TRP A 68 2.04 -4.66 -12.19
C TRP A 68 1.85 -3.22 -11.67
N VAL A 69 2.60 -2.93 -10.59
CA VAL A 69 2.73 -1.60 -9.99
C VAL A 69 4.22 -1.30 -9.87
N CYS A 70 4.66 -0.18 -10.43
CA CYS A 70 6.04 0.26 -10.44
C CYS A 70 6.15 1.65 -9.80
N ASP A 71 7.13 1.84 -8.92
CA ASP A 71 7.36 3.09 -8.23
C ASP A 71 8.84 3.50 -8.20
N ASN A 72 9.10 4.80 -8.08
CA ASN A 72 10.42 5.39 -7.92
C ASN A 72 10.76 5.69 -6.45
N GLY A 73 10.23 4.91 -5.52
CA GLY A 73 10.50 5.04 -4.09
C GLY A 73 11.90 4.60 -3.68
N GLU A 74 12.13 4.45 -2.38
CA GLU A 74 13.47 4.14 -1.81
C GLU A 74 14.02 2.77 -2.21
N GLY A 75 13.25 1.94 -2.91
CA GLY A 75 13.64 0.58 -3.23
C GLY A 75 13.80 -0.30 -2.00
N LEU A 76 14.12 -1.57 -2.23
CA LEU A 76 14.30 -2.55 -1.17
C LEU A 76 15.63 -3.30 -1.39
N ASN A 77 16.48 -3.35 -0.39
CA ASN A 77 17.62 -4.24 -0.38
C ASN A 77 17.24 -5.65 0.12
N ALA A 78 18.18 -6.59 0.09
CA ALA A 78 17.96 -7.98 0.48
C ALA A 78 17.40 -8.13 1.91
N LYS A 79 17.90 -7.33 2.86
CA LYS A 79 17.41 -7.36 4.25
C LYS A 79 15.99 -6.85 4.36
N GLU A 80 15.69 -5.73 3.72
CA GLU A 80 14.36 -5.12 3.72
C GLU A 80 13.33 -6.02 3.03
N LEU A 81 13.73 -6.73 1.96
CA LEU A 81 12.89 -7.75 1.33
C LEU A 81 12.59 -8.91 2.27
N LYS A 82 13.57 -9.41 3.03
CA LYS A 82 13.32 -10.44 4.06
C LYS A 82 12.36 -9.95 5.13
N ASP A 83 12.55 -8.73 5.63
CA ASP A 83 11.67 -8.12 6.63
C ASP A 83 10.26 -7.89 6.08
N LEU A 84 10.14 -7.57 4.78
CA LEU A 84 8.84 -7.44 4.12
C LEU A 84 8.01 -8.74 4.19
N TRP A 85 8.65 -9.92 4.14
CA TRP A 85 7.96 -11.21 4.18
C TRP A 85 7.65 -11.72 5.59
N ARG A 86 7.98 -10.99 6.64
CA ARG A 86 7.50 -11.25 8.01
C ARG A 86 6.05 -10.81 8.13
N ILE A 87 5.13 -11.77 7.91
CA ILE A 87 3.69 -11.49 7.89
C ILE A 87 3.20 -11.14 9.29
N GLY A 88 2.50 -10.00 9.42
CA GLY A 88 2.00 -9.50 10.71
C GLY A 88 3.01 -8.65 11.48
N GLU A 89 4.27 -8.59 11.03
CA GLU A 89 5.25 -7.64 11.56
C GLU A 89 5.30 -6.41 10.64
N SER A 90 5.31 -5.24 11.22
CA SER A 90 5.50 -3.98 10.50
C SER A 90 6.63 -3.21 11.16
N SER A 91 7.73 -3.03 10.44
CA SER A 91 8.85 -2.17 10.87
C SER A 91 8.41 -0.71 11.09
N LYS A 92 7.29 -0.32 10.49
CA LYS A 92 6.68 1.01 10.62
C LYS A 92 6.18 1.30 12.05
N ARG A 93 5.88 0.26 12.86
CA ARG A 93 5.45 0.41 14.26
C ARG A 93 6.60 0.68 15.23
N SER A 94 7.80 0.23 14.92
CA SER A 94 8.96 0.38 15.80
C SER A 94 9.70 1.72 15.60
N ASN A 95 9.54 2.36 14.48
CA ASN A 95 10.11 3.67 14.20
C ASN A 95 9.14 4.76 14.67
N ASN A 96 9.17 5.06 15.98
CA ASN A 96 8.55 6.25 16.57
C ASN A 96 9.17 7.59 16.10
N ALA A 97 10.14 7.56 15.19
CA ALA A 97 10.61 8.74 14.50
C ALA A 97 9.60 9.08 13.41
N LEU A 98 8.74 10.05 13.67
CA LEU A 98 7.97 10.76 12.65
C LEU A 98 8.96 11.19 11.56
N ASP A 99 9.01 10.44 10.46
CA ASP A 99 9.79 10.89 9.31
C ASP A 99 9.15 12.19 8.85
N ALA A 100 9.92 13.29 8.96
CA ALA A 100 9.43 14.63 8.64
C ALA A 100 9.01 14.79 7.17
N ARG A 101 9.34 13.80 6.31
CA ARG A 101 9.03 13.86 4.87
C ARG A 101 7.53 13.63 4.59
N ARG A 102 6.94 12.58 5.15
CA ARG A 102 5.49 12.31 5.09
C ARG A 102 5.07 11.21 6.07
N LEU A 103 3.79 11.25 6.49
CA LEU A 103 3.21 10.21 7.32
C LEU A 103 2.97 8.94 6.51
N GLN A 104 3.38 7.80 7.04
CA GLN A 104 3.13 6.49 6.44
C GLN A 104 1.68 6.04 6.73
N ILE A 105 1.05 5.40 5.75
CA ILE A 105 -0.36 4.99 5.80
C ILE A 105 -0.49 3.52 6.20
N GLY A 106 0.41 2.64 5.71
CA GLY A 106 0.35 1.20 5.96
C GLY A 106 0.74 0.84 7.40
N GLN A 107 -0.14 0.11 8.11
CA GLN A 107 0.05 -0.16 9.55
C GLN A 107 0.26 -1.63 9.92
N PHE A 108 -0.23 -2.59 9.12
CA PHE A 108 -0.40 -3.97 9.59
C PHE A 108 0.57 -5.01 9.01
N GLY A 109 1.34 -4.70 7.97
CA GLY A 109 2.27 -5.64 7.34
C GLY A 109 1.62 -6.84 6.64
N ILE A 110 0.30 -6.80 6.43
CA ILE A 110 -0.48 -7.87 5.80
C ILE A 110 -1.01 -7.51 4.40
N GLY A 111 -0.87 -6.26 3.99
CA GLY A 111 -1.46 -5.74 2.73
C GLY A 111 -1.02 -6.52 1.48
N LYS A 112 0.22 -7.01 1.46
CA LYS A 112 0.71 -7.88 0.37
C LYS A 112 -0.10 -9.16 0.18
N LEU A 113 -0.79 -9.64 1.22
CA LEU A 113 -1.65 -10.82 1.11
C LEU A 113 -2.88 -10.57 0.22
N ALA A 114 -3.26 -9.31 0.01
CA ALA A 114 -4.33 -8.96 -0.91
C ALA A 114 -4.02 -9.40 -2.36
N THR A 115 -2.75 -9.52 -2.73
CA THR A 115 -2.34 -9.96 -4.06
C THR A 115 -2.64 -11.44 -4.32
N TYR A 116 -2.75 -12.26 -3.27
CA TYR A 116 -3.17 -13.67 -3.37
C TYR A 116 -4.50 -13.85 -4.11
N VAL A 117 -5.43 -12.92 -3.91
CA VAL A 117 -6.76 -12.98 -4.54
C VAL A 117 -6.66 -12.82 -6.06
N LEU A 118 -5.65 -12.12 -6.55
CA LEU A 118 -5.48 -11.77 -7.96
C LEU A 118 -4.58 -12.72 -8.74
N ALA A 119 -3.54 -13.28 -8.12
CA ALA A 119 -2.51 -14.01 -8.85
C ALA A 119 -2.04 -15.26 -8.07
N ARG A 120 -1.48 -16.22 -8.81
CA ARG A 120 -0.78 -17.37 -8.23
C ARG A 120 0.67 -17.04 -7.92
N LYS A 121 1.27 -16.12 -8.68
CA LYS A 121 2.63 -15.66 -8.46
C LYS A 121 2.68 -14.16 -8.24
N PHE A 122 3.47 -13.77 -7.27
CA PHE A 122 3.70 -12.40 -6.90
C PHE A 122 5.21 -12.17 -6.78
N SER A 123 5.76 -11.31 -7.63
CA SER A 123 7.18 -11.02 -7.68
C SER A 123 7.46 -9.57 -7.33
N TYR A 124 8.52 -9.35 -6.54
CA TYR A 124 9.17 -8.05 -6.38
C TYR A 124 10.50 -8.06 -7.13
N LEU A 125 10.73 -7.06 -7.98
CA LEU A 125 12.05 -6.70 -8.44
C LEU A 125 12.33 -5.28 -7.98
N SER A 126 13.43 -5.09 -7.26
CA SER A 126 13.78 -3.79 -6.69
C SER A 126 15.24 -3.45 -6.97
N LYS A 127 15.48 -2.17 -7.29
CA LYS A 127 16.79 -1.57 -7.41
C LYS A 127 17.08 -0.71 -6.19
N LYS A 128 18.16 -1.03 -5.49
CA LYS A 128 18.71 -0.22 -4.38
C LYS A 128 20.21 -0.43 -4.31
N GLU A 129 20.98 0.62 -4.03
CA GLU A 129 22.45 0.55 -3.90
C GLU A 129 23.12 -0.07 -5.14
N ASN A 130 22.62 0.22 -6.35
CA ASN A 130 23.03 -0.37 -7.64
C ASN A 130 22.92 -1.91 -7.72
N ARG A 131 22.13 -2.52 -6.86
CA ARG A 131 21.81 -3.95 -6.89
C ARG A 131 20.37 -4.16 -7.31
N TYR A 132 20.10 -5.24 -8.01
CA TYR A 132 18.78 -5.63 -8.47
C TYR A 132 18.42 -6.95 -7.81
N ILE A 133 17.44 -6.92 -6.91
CA ILE A 133 17.01 -8.09 -6.14
C ILE A 133 15.61 -8.51 -6.57
N LEU A 134 15.49 -9.77 -6.96
CA LEU A 134 14.23 -10.42 -7.37
C LEU A 134 13.81 -11.45 -6.33
N VAL A 135 12.56 -11.35 -5.87
CA VAL A 135 11.94 -12.36 -5.01
C VAL A 135 10.56 -12.71 -5.57
N THR A 136 10.25 -13.99 -5.63
CA THR A 136 8.94 -14.47 -6.10
C THR A 136 8.28 -15.35 -5.07
N MET A 137 7.04 -14.99 -4.69
CA MET A 137 6.11 -15.82 -3.97
C MET A 137 5.26 -16.61 -4.96
N ASP A 138 5.36 -17.92 -4.93
CA ASP A 138 4.42 -18.81 -5.59
C ASP A 138 3.40 -19.29 -4.55
N TYR A 139 2.19 -18.78 -4.64
CA TYR A 139 1.12 -19.09 -3.69
C TYR A 139 0.60 -20.52 -3.79
N ASP A 140 0.84 -21.20 -4.91
CA ASP A 140 0.44 -22.59 -5.05
C ASP A 140 1.35 -23.54 -4.24
N ARG A 141 2.56 -23.06 -3.83
CA ARG A 141 3.41 -23.79 -2.88
C ARG A 141 2.86 -23.82 -1.46
N ILE A 142 1.86 -22.99 -1.13
CA ILE A 142 1.19 -22.98 0.19
C ILE A 142 0.20 -24.15 0.32
N GLN A 143 0.27 -25.16 -0.51
CA GLN A 143 -0.61 -26.34 -0.45
C GLN A 143 -0.07 -27.35 0.56
N GLY A 144 -0.94 -27.75 1.51
CA GLY A 144 -0.64 -28.76 2.52
C GLY A 144 -0.13 -28.20 3.86
N GLU A 145 0.33 -29.11 4.72
CA GLU A 145 0.91 -28.80 6.03
C GLU A 145 2.40 -28.45 5.90
N LEU A 146 2.72 -27.37 5.22
CA LEU A 146 4.10 -26.88 5.17
C LEU A 146 4.51 -26.37 6.56
N LYS A 147 5.57 -26.94 7.11
CA LYS A 147 6.20 -26.43 8.34
C LYS A 147 6.99 -25.15 8.11
N GLU A 148 7.57 -25.01 6.92
CA GLU A 148 8.35 -23.85 6.51
C GLU A 148 8.08 -23.47 5.05
N LEU A 149 7.94 -22.19 4.77
CA LEU A 149 7.87 -21.60 3.44
C LEU A 149 9.06 -20.68 3.26
N SER A 150 9.96 -21.04 2.34
CA SER A 150 11.08 -20.20 1.95
C SER A 150 10.89 -19.65 0.54
N LEU A 151 11.37 -18.44 0.31
CA LEU A 151 11.38 -17.78 -0.99
C LEU A 151 12.81 -17.67 -1.48
N ASP A 152 13.02 -17.91 -2.78
CA ASP A 152 14.30 -17.68 -3.42
C ASP A 152 14.50 -16.18 -3.61
N GLU A 153 15.57 -15.66 -3.02
CA GLU A 153 16.07 -14.32 -3.26
C GLU A 153 17.19 -14.40 -4.29
N ARG A 154 17.07 -13.66 -5.37
CA ARG A 154 18.03 -13.67 -6.47
C ARG A 154 18.56 -12.28 -6.73
N GLU A 155 19.87 -12.12 -6.76
CA GLU A 155 20.51 -10.92 -7.29
C GLU A 155 20.77 -11.12 -8.78
N ILE A 156 20.33 -10.17 -9.60
CA ILE A 156 20.52 -10.17 -11.05
C ILE A 156 21.24 -8.89 -11.48
N ASN A 157 21.91 -8.93 -12.63
CA ASN A 157 22.55 -7.74 -13.17
C ASN A 157 21.54 -6.85 -13.93
N GLU A 158 21.96 -5.62 -14.26
CA GLU A 158 21.11 -4.63 -14.94
C GLU A 158 20.57 -5.16 -16.28
N GLY A 159 21.42 -5.85 -17.07
CA GLY A 159 21.00 -6.42 -18.35
C GLY A 159 19.88 -7.44 -18.18
N ALA A 160 20.04 -8.39 -17.25
CA ALA A 160 19.00 -9.38 -16.96
C ALA A 160 17.71 -8.74 -16.41
N ALA A 161 17.84 -7.70 -15.58
CA ALA A 161 16.69 -6.94 -15.08
C ALA A 161 15.96 -6.21 -16.23
N SER A 162 16.71 -5.58 -17.13
CA SER A 162 16.17 -4.90 -18.30
C SER A 162 15.47 -5.87 -19.26
N ASP A 163 16.10 -7.00 -19.57
CA ASP A 163 15.52 -8.03 -20.43
C ASP A 163 14.23 -8.61 -19.84
N LEU A 164 14.24 -8.90 -18.54
CA LEU A 164 13.07 -9.38 -17.82
C LEU A 164 11.92 -8.35 -17.90
N LEU A 165 12.20 -7.09 -17.59
CA LEU A 165 11.16 -6.07 -17.54
C LEU A 165 10.67 -5.64 -18.92
N SER A 166 11.48 -5.74 -19.96
CA SER A 166 11.08 -5.35 -21.32
C SER A 166 9.81 -6.05 -21.78
N GLN A 167 9.65 -7.34 -21.44
CA GLN A 167 8.46 -8.11 -21.79
C GLN A 167 7.19 -7.68 -21.02
N TYR A 168 7.33 -7.23 -19.77
CA TYR A 168 6.22 -6.77 -18.95
C TYR A 168 5.83 -5.32 -19.23
N LEU A 169 6.81 -4.47 -19.55
CA LEU A 169 6.59 -3.04 -19.79
C LEU A 169 6.13 -2.72 -21.20
N LYS A 170 6.47 -3.57 -22.19
CA LYS A 170 6.12 -3.32 -23.60
C LYS A 170 4.65 -2.97 -23.86
N PRO A 171 3.66 -3.59 -23.19
CA PRO A 171 2.26 -3.23 -23.39
C PRO A 171 1.86 -1.88 -22.78
N TYR A 172 2.63 -1.35 -21.85
CA TYR A 172 2.35 -0.09 -21.18
C TYR A 172 2.95 1.07 -21.98
N ASN A 173 2.11 1.91 -22.56
CA ASN A 173 2.51 3.12 -23.27
C ASN A 173 3.76 2.93 -24.16
N ASN A 174 3.78 1.83 -24.95
CA ASN A 174 4.93 1.40 -25.77
C ASN A 174 6.25 1.21 -24.96
N GLY A 175 6.16 0.84 -23.69
CA GLY A 175 7.29 0.62 -22.79
C GLY A 175 7.81 1.90 -22.11
N ALA A 176 7.20 3.04 -22.35
CA ALA A 176 7.60 4.31 -21.76
C ALA A 176 6.94 4.53 -20.41
N LEU A 177 7.70 4.39 -19.33
CA LEU A 177 7.30 4.81 -17.99
C LEU A 177 7.55 6.31 -17.80
N GLU A 178 6.91 6.87 -16.79
CA GLU A 178 7.06 8.28 -16.38
C GLU A 178 8.42 8.59 -15.76
N PHE A 179 9.24 7.55 -15.53
CA PHE A 179 10.62 7.65 -15.07
C PHE A 179 11.45 6.49 -15.65
N ASN A 180 12.74 6.70 -15.79
CA ASN A 180 13.61 5.69 -16.37
C ASN A 180 14.08 4.68 -15.31
N LEU A 181 13.95 3.38 -15.60
CA LEU A 181 14.45 2.31 -14.74
C LEU A 181 15.94 2.03 -14.96
N PHE A 182 16.42 2.23 -16.20
CA PHE A 182 17.76 1.87 -16.64
C PHE A 182 18.41 3.02 -17.41
N GLY A 183 19.74 2.95 -17.56
CA GLY A 183 20.51 3.91 -18.33
C GLY A 183 20.97 5.14 -17.54
N ALA A 184 21.55 6.13 -18.24
CA ALA A 184 22.23 7.29 -17.64
C ALA A 184 21.33 8.19 -16.77
N ASN A 185 20.04 8.26 -17.10
CA ASN A 185 19.06 9.09 -16.38
C ASN A 185 18.09 8.22 -15.56
N ALA A 186 18.51 6.99 -15.20
CA ALA A 186 17.67 6.10 -14.42
C ALA A 186 17.44 6.62 -13.00
N ALA A 187 16.27 6.33 -12.44
CA ALA A 187 16.01 6.49 -11.03
C ALA A 187 17.07 5.73 -10.21
N SER A 188 17.56 6.34 -9.13
CA SER A 188 18.57 5.73 -8.25
C SER A 188 18.02 4.47 -7.58
N THR A 189 16.74 4.50 -7.26
CA THR A 189 16.00 3.43 -6.61
C THR A 189 14.61 3.29 -7.22
N TRP A 190 14.08 2.07 -7.25
CA TRP A 190 12.72 1.79 -7.70
C TRP A 190 12.30 0.38 -7.27
N THR A 191 11.00 0.15 -7.27
CA THR A 191 10.43 -1.19 -7.06
C THR A 191 9.32 -1.45 -8.06
N ILE A 192 9.28 -2.66 -8.61
CA ILE A 192 8.15 -3.17 -9.39
C ILE A 192 7.59 -4.43 -8.73
N SER A 193 6.28 -4.43 -8.54
CA SER A 193 5.47 -5.55 -8.05
C SER A 193 4.73 -6.15 -9.23
N ILE A 194 4.96 -7.43 -9.53
CA ILE A 194 4.37 -8.12 -10.69
C ILE A 194 3.48 -9.25 -10.21
N LEU A 195 2.23 -9.25 -10.65
CA LEU A 195 1.25 -10.30 -10.45
C LEU A 195 1.10 -11.08 -11.74
N SER A 196 1.50 -12.34 -11.75
CA SER A 196 1.41 -13.23 -12.90
C SER A 196 0.61 -14.50 -12.58
N ASP A 197 0.26 -15.27 -13.60
CA ASP A 197 -0.63 -16.43 -13.47
C ASP A 197 -1.94 -16.02 -12.77
N LEU A 198 -2.70 -15.11 -13.42
CA LEU A 198 -3.85 -14.44 -12.84
C LEU A 198 -4.96 -15.44 -12.45
N ARG A 199 -5.51 -15.25 -11.27
CA ARG A 199 -6.64 -16.04 -10.75
C ARG A 199 -7.97 -15.56 -11.37
N PRO A 200 -9.02 -16.39 -11.34
CA PRO A 200 -10.34 -16.00 -11.86
C PRO A 200 -10.86 -14.68 -11.30
N LYS A 201 -10.56 -14.36 -10.04
CA LYS A 201 -10.96 -13.12 -9.38
C LYS A 201 -10.37 -11.85 -10.02
N ALA A 202 -9.19 -11.95 -10.61
CA ALA A 202 -8.61 -10.84 -11.36
C ALA A 202 -9.46 -10.45 -12.58
N LYS A 203 -10.12 -11.42 -13.21
CA LYS A 203 -10.98 -11.19 -14.38
C LYS A 203 -12.24 -10.39 -14.07
N GLU A 204 -12.59 -10.23 -12.79
CA GLU A 204 -13.70 -9.39 -12.33
C GLU A 204 -13.33 -7.90 -12.24
N ILE A 205 -12.06 -7.55 -12.45
CA ILE A 205 -11.61 -6.16 -12.38
C ILE A 205 -12.16 -5.40 -13.59
N SER A 206 -12.94 -4.37 -13.31
CA SER A 206 -13.37 -3.39 -14.30
C SER A 206 -12.43 -2.19 -14.26
N GLU A 207 -11.85 -1.83 -15.41
CA GLU A 207 -10.94 -0.69 -15.53
C GLU A 207 -11.56 0.60 -15.01
N GLY A 208 -12.81 0.91 -15.39
CA GLY A 208 -13.50 2.11 -14.95
C GLY A 208 -13.72 2.17 -13.46
N ARG A 209 -14.09 1.02 -12.84
CA ARG A 209 -14.24 0.93 -11.38
C ARG A 209 -12.90 1.06 -10.67
N LEU A 210 -11.84 0.45 -11.19
CA LEU A 210 -10.52 0.57 -10.61
C LEU A 210 -10.02 2.02 -10.68
N LYS A 211 -10.14 2.70 -11.82
CA LYS A 211 -9.81 4.13 -11.96
C LYS A 211 -10.56 4.98 -10.93
N TRP A 212 -11.84 4.70 -10.73
CA TRP A 212 -12.64 5.42 -9.75
C TRP A 212 -12.13 5.17 -8.31
N VAL A 213 -11.84 3.92 -7.94
CA VAL A 213 -11.27 3.56 -6.63
C VAL A 213 -9.94 4.27 -6.41
N LEU A 214 -9.05 4.25 -7.40
CA LEU A 214 -7.75 4.90 -7.32
C LEU A 214 -7.87 6.42 -7.15
N ARG A 215 -8.77 7.09 -7.86
CA ARG A 215 -9.05 8.52 -7.69
C ARG A 215 -9.51 8.89 -6.29
N THR A 216 -10.32 8.04 -5.68
CA THR A 216 -10.90 8.28 -4.35
C THR A 216 -9.94 7.93 -3.21
N ALA A 217 -9.10 6.90 -3.40
CA ALA A 217 -8.13 6.44 -2.41
C ALA A 217 -6.82 7.24 -2.38
N LEU A 218 -6.55 8.04 -3.43
CA LEU A 218 -5.31 8.82 -3.52
C LEU A 218 -5.09 9.73 -2.31
N PRO A 219 -3.90 9.69 -1.72
CA PRO A 219 -3.52 10.66 -0.71
C PRO A 219 -3.49 12.07 -1.30
N LEU A 220 -3.93 13.05 -0.52
CA LEU A 220 -3.84 14.49 -0.87
C LEU A 220 -2.42 14.99 -0.70
N ASN A 221 -1.50 14.49 -1.52
CA ASN A 221 -0.11 14.95 -1.54
C ASN A 221 0.23 15.46 -2.95
N PRO A 222 0.52 16.77 -3.13
CA PRO A 222 0.82 17.34 -4.45
C PRO A 222 2.04 16.75 -5.14
N LYS A 223 2.95 16.13 -4.36
CA LYS A 223 4.16 15.50 -4.88
C LYS A 223 3.97 14.03 -5.26
N PHE A 224 2.79 13.44 -5.02
CA PHE A 224 2.52 12.05 -5.35
C PHE A 224 1.71 11.96 -6.65
N ASN A 225 2.33 11.40 -7.68
CA ASN A 225 1.73 11.23 -9.00
C ASN A 225 1.42 9.75 -9.24
N LEU A 226 0.17 9.44 -9.54
CA LEU A 226 -0.26 8.11 -9.90
C LEU A 226 -0.64 8.08 -11.38
N PHE A 227 -0.13 7.10 -12.10
CA PHE A 227 -0.47 6.82 -13.50
C PHE A 227 -1.11 5.45 -13.63
N PHE A 228 -2.11 5.35 -14.46
CA PHE A 228 -2.81 4.11 -14.76
C PHE A 228 -2.86 3.92 -16.29
N ASN A 229 -2.22 2.87 -16.78
CA ASN A 229 -2.05 2.61 -18.22
C ASN A 229 -1.56 3.85 -18.99
N GLY A 230 -0.55 4.55 -18.46
CA GLY A 230 0.05 5.75 -19.06
C GLY A 230 -0.75 7.04 -18.91
N HIS A 231 -1.89 7.01 -18.20
CA HIS A 231 -2.69 8.21 -17.95
C HIS A 231 -2.63 8.64 -16.50
N LYS A 232 -2.33 9.91 -16.26
CA LYS A 232 -2.31 10.46 -14.91
C LYS A 232 -3.69 10.37 -14.26
N ILE A 233 -3.74 9.85 -13.05
CA ILE A 233 -4.92 9.80 -12.22
C ILE A 233 -4.88 10.97 -11.24
N GLU A 234 -5.86 11.85 -11.33
CA GLU A 234 -6.02 12.97 -10.42
C GLU A 234 -7.03 12.63 -9.32
N SER A 235 -6.75 13.05 -8.10
CA SER A 235 -7.67 12.87 -6.99
C SER A 235 -8.97 13.63 -7.25
N SER A 236 -10.10 12.99 -7.08
CA SER A 236 -11.41 13.65 -7.15
C SER A 236 -11.61 14.71 -6.06
N LYS A 237 -10.78 14.68 -5.02
CA LYS A 237 -10.84 15.61 -3.88
C LYS A 237 -10.30 17.02 -4.21
N ILE A 238 -9.54 17.17 -5.30
CA ILE A 238 -8.91 18.45 -5.69
C ILE A 238 -9.87 19.34 -6.48
N GLU A 239 -10.92 18.78 -7.08
CA GLU A 239 -11.82 19.47 -8.00
C GLU A 239 -12.87 20.36 -7.30
N ILE A 240 -13.03 20.23 -5.97
CA ILE A 240 -14.06 20.93 -5.24
C ILE A 240 -13.44 22.06 -4.41
N PRO A 241 -13.86 23.32 -4.62
CA PRO A 241 -13.35 24.44 -3.84
C PRO A 241 -13.58 24.25 -2.35
N VAL A 242 -12.60 24.61 -1.54
CA VAL A 242 -12.71 24.64 -0.10
C VAL A 242 -13.58 25.86 0.29
N SER A 243 -14.65 25.64 1.02
CA SER A 243 -15.51 26.69 1.56
C SER A 243 -14.97 27.22 2.88
N LYS A 244 -14.48 26.32 3.74
CA LYS A 244 -13.93 26.69 5.05
C LYS A 244 -12.93 25.65 5.55
N GLU A 245 -11.91 26.11 6.25
CA GLU A 245 -10.89 25.26 6.86
C GLU A 245 -10.70 25.68 8.33
N TRP A 246 -10.53 24.67 9.20
CA TRP A 246 -10.20 24.85 10.61
C TRP A 246 -9.00 23.98 10.97
N THR A 247 -8.07 24.55 11.69
CA THR A 247 -6.89 23.83 12.21
C THR A 247 -7.16 23.46 13.67
N ILE A 248 -7.01 22.17 14.01
CA ILE A 248 -7.19 21.68 15.38
C ILE A 248 -6.16 22.32 16.30
N GLY A 249 -6.63 22.90 17.40
CA GLY A 249 -5.78 23.56 18.39
C GLY A 249 -5.45 25.03 18.09
N LYS A 250 -5.70 25.51 16.85
CA LYS A 250 -5.59 26.92 16.47
C LYS A 250 -6.93 27.63 16.48
N ASP A 251 -7.94 26.98 15.94
CA ASP A 251 -9.28 27.56 15.86
C ASP A 251 -10.08 27.17 17.11
N ASP A 252 -10.29 28.11 18.02
CA ASP A 252 -10.84 27.92 19.38
C ASP A 252 -12.16 27.18 19.44
N ARG A 253 -12.96 27.25 18.39
CA ARG A 253 -14.26 26.58 18.33
C ARG A 253 -14.19 25.06 18.35
N THR A 254 -13.04 24.46 18.06
CA THR A 254 -12.89 23.00 18.08
C THR A 254 -12.84 22.42 19.48
N ALA A 255 -12.57 23.24 20.49
CA ALA A 255 -12.50 22.85 21.90
C ALA A 255 -13.59 23.50 22.77
N GLU A 256 -14.43 24.39 22.17
CA GLU A 256 -15.46 25.12 22.91
C GLU A 256 -16.52 24.15 23.47
N GLY A 257 -16.68 24.14 24.78
CA GLY A 257 -17.62 23.24 25.47
C GLY A 257 -17.13 21.84 25.78
N VAL A 258 -15.89 21.46 25.38
CA VAL A 258 -15.29 20.17 25.72
C VAL A 258 -14.40 20.33 26.95
N LYS A 259 -14.72 19.60 28.03
CA LYS A 259 -13.92 19.63 29.27
C LYS A 259 -12.61 18.85 29.06
N ASN A 260 -11.55 19.28 29.74
CA ASN A 260 -10.24 18.60 29.78
C ASN A 260 -9.48 18.59 28.43
N VAL A 261 -9.70 19.57 27.58
CA VAL A 261 -8.92 19.80 26.35
C VAL A 261 -7.87 20.87 26.64
N SER A 262 -6.63 20.61 26.28
CA SER A 262 -5.55 21.61 26.27
C SER A 262 -5.01 21.79 24.87
N CYS A 263 -4.99 23.05 24.39
CA CYS A 263 -4.38 23.40 23.11
C CYS A 263 -2.88 23.65 23.29
N LYS A 264 -2.07 23.21 22.34
CA LYS A 264 -0.62 23.40 22.31
C LYS A 264 -0.17 23.97 20.98
N GLU A 265 0.76 24.86 21.05
CA GLU A 265 1.50 25.36 19.89
C GLU A 265 3.00 25.10 20.09
N ASP A 266 3.61 24.45 19.13
CA ASP A 266 5.06 24.22 19.09
C ASP A 266 5.58 24.49 17.68
N ASN A 267 6.44 25.50 17.54
CA ASN A 267 7.03 25.92 16.26
C ASN A 267 6.02 26.09 15.11
N GLY A 268 4.86 26.69 15.40
CA GLY A 268 3.78 26.90 14.43
C GLY A 268 2.93 25.66 14.13
N LYS A 269 3.16 24.55 14.82
CA LYS A 269 2.30 23.37 14.80
C LYS A 269 1.31 23.41 15.95
N TYR A 270 0.06 23.24 15.63
CA TYR A 270 -1.05 23.25 16.58
C TYR A 270 -1.51 21.83 16.86
N SER A 271 -1.81 21.54 18.14
CA SER A 271 -2.34 20.25 18.57
C SER A 271 -3.20 20.42 19.82
N ILE A 272 -4.00 19.41 20.13
CA ILE A 272 -4.75 19.31 21.37
C ILE A 272 -4.39 18.03 22.11
N ASP A 273 -4.41 18.12 23.45
CA ASP A 273 -4.42 16.95 24.32
C ASP A 273 -5.82 16.82 24.94
N TYR A 274 -6.37 15.62 24.91
CA TYR A 274 -7.65 15.27 25.51
C TYR A 274 -7.55 13.92 26.19
N GLU A 275 -7.73 13.89 27.51
CA GLU A 275 -7.58 12.67 28.34
C GLU A 275 -6.31 11.87 28.01
N ASN A 276 -6.46 10.64 27.50
CA ASN A 276 -5.36 9.76 27.11
C ASN A 276 -4.82 10.03 25.70
N LEU A 277 -5.49 10.87 24.91
CA LEU A 277 -5.07 11.26 23.58
C LEU A 277 -4.16 12.49 23.65
N LYS A 278 -2.91 12.34 23.22
CA LYS A 278 -1.91 13.41 23.24
C LYS A 278 -1.50 13.80 21.83
N GLY A 279 -1.28 15.10 21.60
CA GLY A 279 -0.74 15.62 20.35
C GLY A 279 -1.68 15.45 19.16
N VAL A 280 -2.99 15.42 19.35
CA VAL A 280 -3.96 15.32 18.25
C VAL A 280 -3.88 16.60 17.42
N SER A 281 -3.54 16.48 16.17
CA SER A 281 -3.40 17.59 15.21
C SER A 281 -4.08 17.25 13.90
N GLY A 282 -4.42 18.27 13.11
CA GLY A 282 -5.05 18.09 11.82
C GLY A 282 -5.88 19.29 11.40
N LYS A 283 -6.70 19.06 10.39
CA LYS A 283 -7.60 20.08 9.83
C LYS A 283 -8.98 19.52 9.57
N PHE A 284 -10.00 20.33 9.80
CA PHE A 284 -11.36 20.09 9.28
C PHE A 284 -11.54 20.97 8.05
N ILE A 285 -11.97 20.35 6.95
CA ILE A 285 -12.17 21.05 5.68
C ILE A 285 -13.63 20.87 5.27
N LEU A 286 -14.31 22.00 5.11
CA LEU A 286 -15.64 22.05 4.51
C LEU A 286 -15.50 22.44 3.05
N TYR A 287 -15.93 21.57 2.16
CA TYR A 287 -15.97 21.86 0.73
C TYR A 287 -17.23 22.61 0.33
N ALA A 288 -17.14 23.39 -0.73
CA ALA A 288 -18.26 24.20 -1.23
C ALA A 288 -19.40 23.35 -1.79
N ASP A 289 -19.12 22.10 -2.17
CA ASP A 289 -20.10 21.15 -2.67
C ASP A 289 -19.79 19.74 -2.15
N SER A 290 -20.71 18.80 -2.35
CA SER A 290 -20.53 17.40 -1.95
C SER A 290 -19.33 16.78 -2.63
N LEU A 291 -18.46 16.10 -1.87
CA LEU A 291 -17.34 15.30 -2.39
C LEU A 291 -17.81 14.10 -3.21
N VAL A 292 -19.08 13.74 -3.07
CA VAL A 292 -19.70 12.58 -3.73
C VAL A 292 -20.90 13.08 -4.53
N LYS A 293 -20.85 12.98 -5.85
CA LYS A 293 -21.91 13.36 -6.77
C LYS A 293 -22.47 12.13 -7.47
N GLY A 294 -23.78 11.86 -7.29
CA GLY A 294 -24.53 10.85 -8.02
C GLY A 294 -24.65 9.48 -7.36
N LYS A 295 -25.51 8.62 -7.92
CA LYS A 295 -25.77 7.26 -7.41
C LYS A 295 -24.57 6.33 -7.54
N SER A 296 -23.76 6.50 -8.58
CA SER A 296 -22.50 5.74 -8.79
C SER A 296 -21.45 6.05 -7.73
N ASP A 297 -21.49 7.24 -7.14
CA ASP A 297 -20.56 7.70 -6.11
C ASP A 297 -20.95 7.23 -4.70
N SER A 298 -22.14 6.64 -4.56
CA SER A 298 -22.67 6.18 -3.26
C SER A 298 -21.88 5.04 -2.62
N LEU A 299 -21.09 4.31 -3.42
CA LEU A 299 -20.18 3.25 -2.95
C LEU A 299 -18.87 3.80 -2.37
N GLY A 300 -18.56 5.06 -2.61
CA GLY A 300 -17.35 5.74 -2.16
C GLY A 300 -17.60 6.80 -1.10
N ARG A 301 -18.61 6.63 -0.25
CA ARG A 301 -18.79 7.47 0.94
C ARG A 301 -17.63 7.23 1.90
N SER A 302 -16.46 7.63 1.51
CA SER A 302 -15.37 7.83 2.46
C SER A 302 -15.65 9.16 3.20
N HIS A 303 -16.60 9.14 4.07
CA HIS A 303 -16.64 10.09 5.17
C HIS A 303 -15.56 9.61 6.13
N GLY A 304 -14.31 9.93 5.82
CA GLY A 304 -13.17 9.55 6.62
C GLY A 304 -12.61 10.77 7.34
N ILE A 305 -12.28 10.60 8.60
CA ILE A 305 -11.27 11.40 9.25
C ILE A 305 -9.94 10.86 8.69
N PHE A 306 -9.25 11.67 7.90
CA PHE A 306 -7.95 11.34 7.33
C PHE A 306 -6.86 12.10 8.06
#